data_2e6895794db52066255c1b6a105f56c5
#
_entry.id   2e6895794db52066255c1b6a105f56c5
#
_cell.length_a   1.000
_cell.length_b   1.000
_cell.length_c   1.000
_cell.angle_alpha   90.00
_cell.angle_beta   90.00
_cell.angle_gamma   90.00
#
_symmetry.space_group_name_H-M   'P 1'
#
loop_
_entity.id
_entity.type
_entity.pdbx_description
1 polymer ?
#
loop_
_entity_poly.entity_id
_entity_poly.type
_entity_poly.pdbx_seq_one_letter_code
_entity_poly.pdbx_strand_id
1 'polypeptide(L)'
;MPPIIIVYIAALRLLDAPSMSSTRRGGLVELWTEVRSAATHVLLGVPLAAVMFVLFPRAAAPLWGMNDPSSSKSGLSEEMRPGKISDLILSKETAFRVEFEKRVPSAANLYWRGPVLREFDGGTWRGGMGSNGFSRGEFISFSPEEHEREAINYTVTVDKQESRWLPMLELPLAYPSGPGVERTLFLTDAQQIGVRGVPNGALQYRAQALVRGTYSAPQPAQTSVDVQTGPREWNPRTRTFAADLASRFPEPRSRVVALLKTFNAEQFYYTLKPPLYGAEKDIAAIDEFLFDGRRGFCEHYAGATAFILRASGIPARVVTGYQGGEFHPSGYMIVRQSDAHAWVEAWLDGAWTRIDPTAAVAPSRIERGLEFSLPDAERLFINTRGWSGLQGIKNLWEE
;
A
#
# COMPACT_ATOMS: atom_id res chain seq x y z
N MET A 1 12.27 39.49 1.84
CA MET A 1 13.41 38.59 1.58
C MET A 1 14.52 39.15 0.65
N PRO A 2 14.29 40.05 -0.37
CA PRO A 2 15.38 40.57 -1.22
C PRO A 2 16.53 41.29 -0.48
N PRO A 3 16.29 42.12 0.54
CA PRO A 3 17.41 42.84 1.18
C PRO A 3 18.39 41.94 1.94
N ILE A 4 17.95 40.82 2.47
CA ILE A 4 18.79 39.87 3.21
C ILE A 4 19.76 39.16 2.28
N ILE A 5 19.36 38.81 1.06
CA ILE A 5 20.19 38.14 0.06
C ILE A 5 21.29 39.10 -0.44
N ILE A 6 20.95 40.37 -0.65
CA ILE A 6 21.93 41.40 -1.06
C ILE A 6 23.00 41.60 0.02
N VAL A 7 22.58 41.68 1.28
CA VAL A 7 23.49 41.79 2.43
C VAL A 7 24.37 40.54 2.55
N TYR A 8 23.84 39.36 2.33
CA TYR A 8 24.56 38.09 2.41
C TYR A 8 25.61 37.95 1.30
N ILE A 9 25.25 38.29 0.05
CA ILE A 9 26.20 38.28 -1.07
C ILE A 9 27.31 39.32 -0.88
N ALA A 10 27.00 40.53 -0.40
CA ALA A 10 27.95 41.55 -0.07
C ALA A 10 28.90 41.12 1.07
N ALA A 11 28.38 40.45 2.09
CA ALA A 11 29.16 39.90 3.20
C ALA A 11 30.12 38.77 2.75
N LEU A 12 29.67 37.87 1.89
CA LEU A 12 30.52 36.81 1.32
C LEU A 12 31.69 37.38 0.49
N ARG A 13 31.46 38.41 -0.31
CA ARG A 13 32.51 39.05 -1.09
C ARG A 13 33.52 39.83 -0.23
N LEU A 14 33.07 40.35 0.93
CA LEU A 14 33.98 40.98 1.90
C LEU A 14 34.87 39.95 2.62
N LEU A 15 34.43 38.71 2.73
CA LEU A 15 35.23 37.62 3.32
C LEU A 15 36.25 37.03 2.34
N ASP A 16 35.99 37.09 1.04
CA ASP A 16 36.90 36.60 -0.04
C ASP A 16 37.92 37.66 -0.50
N ALA A 17 37.91 38.88 0.03
CA ALA A 17 38.91 39.90 -0.33
C ALA A 17 40.29 39.52 0.25
N PRO A 18 41.36 39.41 -0.59
CA PRO A 18 42.69 39.14 -0.10
C PRO A 18 43.13 40.27 0.84
N SER A 19 43.72 39.91 1.95
CA SER A 19 44.21 40.81 2.98
C SER A 19 45.25 41.75 2.38
N MET A 20 44.88 42.96 1.96
CA MET A 20 45.79 44.03 1.63
C MET A 20 45.79 45.10 2.72
N SER A 21 46.99 45.33 3.21
CA SER A 21 47.39 46.30 4.20
C SER A 21 46.99 47.73 3.82
N SER A 22 46.45 48.42 4.85
CA SER A 22 46.46 49.86 5.09
C SER A 22 46.22 50.84 3.90
N THR A 23 44.99 51.41 3.91
CA THR A 23 44.81 52.86 4.06
C THR A 23 43.31 53.19 4.20
N ARG A 24 42.95 53.70 5.33
CA ARG A 24 41.58 54.15 5.67
C ARG A 24 41.22 55.40 4.86
N ARG A 25 40.56 55.29 3.70
CA ARG A 25 39.76 56.40 3.08
C ARG A 25 38.77 55.91 1.97
N GLY A 26 38.69 54.61 1.64
CA GLY A 26 37.86 54.12 0.54
C GLY A 26 36.55 53.38 0.97
N GLY A 27 36.34 53.09 2.24
CA GLY A 27 35.38 52.10 2.70
C GLY A 27 33.89 52.34 2.34
N LEU A 28 33.44 53.57 2.20
CA LEU A 28 32.03 53.83 1.85
C LEU A 28 31.79 53.78 0.33
N VAL A 29 32.75 54.17 -0.47
CA VAL A 29 32.66 54.17 -1.96
C VAL A 29 32.77 52.72 -2.47
N GLU A 30 33.69 51.92 -1.91
CA GLU A 30 33.80 50.50 -2.23
C GLU A 30 32.56 49.72 -1.80
N LEU A 31 32.02 49.98 -0.61
CA LEU A 31 30.77 49.39 -0.16
C LEU A 31 29.60 49.69 -1.13
N TRP A 32 29.50 50.94 -1.59
CA TRP A 32 28.49 51.37 -2.55
C TRP A 32 28.66 50.69 -3.93
N THR A 33 29.88 50.47 -4.41
CA THR A 33 30.12 49.75 -5.66
C THR A 33 29.77 48.29 -5.57
N GLU A 34 30.07 47.61 -4.45
CA GLU A 34 29.68 46.22 -4.20
C GLU A 34 28.17 46.08 -4.06
N VAL A 35 27.51 46.93 -3.30
CA VAL A 35 26.06 46.93 -3.18
C VAL A 35 25.37 47.16 -4.52
N ARG A 36 25.91 48.13 -5.34
CA ARG A 36 25.38 48.38 -6.68
C ARG A 36 25.54 47.18 -7.62
N SER A 37 26.71 46.51 -7.57
CA SER A 37 26.98 45.28 -8.33
C SER A 37 26.04 44.16 -7.91
N ALA A 38 25.88 43.90 -6.61
CA ALA A 38 24.96 42.89 -6.09
C ALA A 38 23.50 43.20 -6.47
N ALA A 39 23.08 44.47 -6.38
CA ALA A 39 21.75 44.90 -6.79
C ALA A 39 21.51 44.68 -8.29
N THR A 40 22.51 44.89 -9.15
CA THR A 40 22.40 44.63 -10.59
C THR A 40 22.20 43.14 -10.88
N HIS A 41 22.93 42.25 -10.20
CA HIS A 41 22.76 40.81 -10.38
C HIS A 41 21.39 40.31 -9.89
N VAL A 42 20.87 40.85 -8.79
CA VAL A 42 19.51 40.54 -8.32
C VAL A 42 18.49 41.07 -9.31
N LEU A 43 18.66 42.27 -9.84
CA LEU A 43 17.70 42.87 -10.80
C LEU A 43 17.67 42.07 -12.13
N LEU A 44 18.78 41.54 -12.60
CA LEU A 44 18.86 40.65 -13.77
C LEU A 44 18.34 39.24 -13.47
N GLY A 45 18.55 38.75 -12.27
CA GLY A 45 18.07 37.43 -11.84
C GLY A 45 16.55 37.33 -11.62
N VAL A 46 15.89 38.44 -11.22
CA VAL A 46 14.44 38.46 -10.96
C VAL A 46 13.62 38.17 -12.20
N PRO A 47 13.83 38.74 -13.40
CA PRO A 47 13.09 38.37 -14.60
C PRO A 47 13.28 36.91 -15.00
N LEU A 48 14.53 36.40 -14.90
CA LEU A 48 14.82 34.99 -15.18
C LEU A 48 14.12 34.06 -14.20
N ALA A 49 14.14 34.38 -12.92
CA ALA A 49 13.41 33.64 -11.91
C ALA A 49 11.89 33.69 -12.12
N ALA A 50 11.36 34.82 -12.57
CA ALA A 50 9.93 34.95 -12.89
C ALA A 50 9.54 34.10 -14.12
N VAL A 51 10.37 34.10 -15.17
CA VAL A 51 10.16 33.25 -16.34
C VAL A 51 10.24 31.77 -15.97
N MET A 52 11.26 31.36 -15.20
CA MET A 52 11.38 30.00 -14.68
C MET A 52 10.16 29.61 -13.80
N PHE A 53 9.68 30.52 -12.97
CA PHE A 53 8.50 30.30 -12.12
C PHE A 53 7.20 30.10 -12.91
N VAL A 54 7.08 30.73 -14.09
CA VAL A 54 5.90 30.58 -14.98
C VAL A 54 6.01 29.36 -15.88
N LEU A 55 7.21 29.07 -16.41
CA LEU A 55 7.43 28.01 -17.37
C LEU A 55 7.58 26.61 -16.72
N PHE A 56 8.06 26.55 -15.48
CA PHE A 56 8.18 25.27 -14.79
C PHE A 56 6.88 24.89 -14.09
N PRO A 57 6.37 23.66 -14.28
CA PRO A 57 5.19 23.19 -13.57
C PRO A 57 5.47 23.28 -12.06
N ARG A 58 4.53 23.86 -11.33
CA ARG A 58 4.59 23.97 -9.87
C ARG A 58 4.57 22.55 -9.29
N ALA A 59 5.64 22.16 -8.61
CA ALA A 59 5.58 20.99 -7.74
C ALA A 59 4.48 21.24 -6.70
N ALA A 60 3.51 20.33 -6.61
CA ALA A 60 2.34 20.46 -5.73
C ALA A 60 2.70 20.39 -4.22
N ALA A 61 4.01 20.18 -3.90
CA ALA A 61 4.52 20.18 -2.54
C ALA A 61 5.89 20.90 -2.47
N PRO A 62 6.22 21.57 -1.36
CA PRO A 62 7.51 22.21 -1.18
C PRO A 62 8.64 21.17 -1.13
N LEU A 63 9.76 21.46 -1.84
CA LEU A 63 10.92 20.57 -1.94
C LEU A 63 11.58 20.20 -0.59
N TRP A 64 11.34 20.97 0.45
CA TRP A 64 11.81 20.70 1.82
C TRP A 64 10.81 19.92 2.68
N GLY A 65 9.62 19.58 2.16
CA GLY A 65 8.65 18.69 2.80
C GLY A 65 8.84 17.21 2.41
N MET A 66 9.87 16.87 1.64
CA MET A 66 10.08 15.51 1.15
C MET A 66 10.76 14.56 2.15
N ASN A 67 11.06 15.02 3.34
CA ASN A 67 11.57 14.17 4.42
C ASN A 67 10.65 14.22 5.63
N ASP A 68 9.43 13.72 5.47
CA ASP A 68 8.65 13.26 6.63
C ASP A 68 9.15 11.84 6.96
N PRO A 69 9.87 11.64 8.08
CA PRO A 69 10.35 10.31 8.47
C PRO A 69 9.20 9.32 8.72
N SER A 70 7.94 9.79 8.75
CA SER A 70 6.76 8.95 8.84
C SER A 70 6.30 8.39 7.48
N SER A 71 6.74 8.98 6.34
CA SER A 71 6.34 8.56 4.99
C SER A 71 7.28 7.52 4.35
N SER A 72 8.43 7.22 4.96
CA SER A 72 9.43 6.27 4.43
C SER A 72 9.32 4.86 5.02
N LYS A 73 8.16 4.44 5.54
CA LYS A 73 7.93 3.03 5.84
C LYS A 73 7.58 2.32 4.53
N SER A 74 8.60 1.79 3.86
CA SER A 74 8.42 0.79 2.83
C SER A 74 7.81 -0.45 3.49
N GLY A 75 6.67 -0.92 2.98
CA GLY A 75 6.00 -2.11 3.52
C GLY A 75 4.54 -1.90 3.89
N LEU A 76 3.83 -3.01 4.02
CA LEU A 76 2.41 -3.01 4.37
C LEU A 76 2.18 -2.49 5.78
N SER A 77 1.33 -1.48 5.92
CA SER A 77 0.90 -0.92 7.20
C SER A 77 -0.17 -1.79 7.86
N GLU A 78 -0.21 -1.77 9.19
CA GLU A 78 -1.33 -2.31 9.98
C GLU A 78 -2.57 -1.38 9.94
N GLU A 79 -2.53 -0.34 9.12
CA GLU A 79 -3.64 0.56 8.86
C GLU A 79 -3.83 0.73 7.36
N MET A 80 -5.08 0.69 6.91
CA MET A 80 -5.49 0.99 5.55
C MET A 80 -6.47 2.15 5.57
N ARG A 81 -6.02 3.28 5.06
CA ARG A 81 -6.85 4.43 4.75
C ARG A 81 -6.77 4.65 3.25
N PRO A 82 -7.91 4.91 2.56
CA PRO A 82 -7.89 5.18 1.13
C PRO A 82 -6.83 6.23 0.76
N GLY A 83 -5.90 5.85 -0.13
CA GLY A 83 -4.74 6.65 -0.54
C GLY A 83 -3.38 6.20 0.00
N LYS A 84 -3.31 5.40 1.06
CA LYS A 84 -2.01 4.96 1.64
C LYS A 84 -1.30 3.88 0.80
N ILE A 85 -2.03 2.89 0.26
CA ILE A 85 -1.43 1.86 -0.60
C ILE A 85 -1.02 2.46 -1.95
N SER A 86 -1.63 3.56 -2.39
CA SER A 86 -1.26 4.21 -3.65
C SER A 86 0.22 4.60 -3.72
N ASP A 87 0.83 4.99 -2.61
CA ASP A 87 2.26 5.32 -2.56
C ASP A 87 3.14 4.07 -2.75
N LEU A 88 2.75 2.93 -2.16
CA LEU A 88 3.43 1.64 -2.36
C LEU A 88 3.30 1.14 -3.80
N ILE A 89 2.10 1.24 -4.38
CA ILE A 89 1.81 0.80 -5.75
C ILE A 89 2.68 1.52 -6.80
N LEU A 90 3.15 2.73 -6.51
CA LEU A 90 4.03 3.48 -7.37
C LEU A 90 5.52 3.09 -7.23
N SER A 91 5.88 2.28 -6.22
CA SER A 91 7.25 1.85 -5.99
C SER A 91 7.57 0.54 -6.73
N LYS A 92 8.63 0.54 -7.52
CA LYS A 92 9.17 -0.66 -8.18
C LYS A 92 10.17 -1.44 -7.32
N GLU A 93 10.39 -1.01 -6.07
CA GLU A 93 11.28 -1.71 -5.15
C GLU A 93 10.83 -3.13 -4.89
N THR A 94 11.78 -4.04 -4.71
CA THR A 94 11.51 -5.41 -4.35
C THR A 94 11.00 -5.46 -2.91
N ALA A 95 9.80 -6.03 -2.72
CA ALA A 95 9.28 -6.33 -1.40
C ALA A 95 9.94 -7.61 -0.85
N PHE A 96 9.96 -8.67 -1.66
CA PHE A 96 10.61 -9.94 -1.35
C PHE A 96 10.79 -10.77 -2.63
N ARG A 97 11.61 -11.84 -2.53
CA ARG A 97 11.80 -12.84 -3.58
C ARG A 97 11.30 -14.20 -3.12
N VAL A 98 10.90 -15.03 -4.08
CA VAL A 98 10.37 -16.37 -3.80
C VAL A 98 10.96 -17.38 -4.74
N GLU A 99 11.43 -18.48 -4.19
CA GLU A 99 11.83 -19.67 -4.92
C GLU A 99 10.86 -20.81 -4.63
N PHE A 100 10.20 -21.32 -5.67
CA PHE A 100 9.30 -22.45 -5.56
C PHE A 100 10.07 -23.77 -5.78
N GLU A 101 9.86 -24.78 -4.91
CA GLU A 101 10.61 -26.03 -5.00
C GLU A 101 10.18 -26.91 -6.19
N LYS A 102 8.89 -26.96 -6.51
CA LYS A 102 8.36 -27.87 -7.55
C LYS A 102 7.39 -27.18 -8.51
N ARG A 103 6.28 -26.68 -7.99
CA ARG A 103 5.18 -26.13 -8.76
C ARG A 103 5.01 -24.65 -8.48
N VAL A 104 4.93 -23.86 -9.53
CA VAL A 104 4.58 -22.43 -9.43
C VAL A 104 3.06 -22.30 -9.57
N PRO A 105 2.38 -21.67 -8.61
CA PRO A 105 0.96 -21.38 -8.75
C PRO A 105 0.70 -20.39 -9.89
N SER A 106 -0.51 -20.40 -10.46
CA SER A 106 -0.92 -19.38 -11.41
C SER A 106 -1.02 -18.01 -10.71
N ALA A 107 -0.80 -16.93 -11.47
CA ALA A 107 -0.84 -15.56 -10.96
C ALA A 107 -2.12 -15.27 -10.16
N ALA A 108 -3.27 -15.75 -10.62
CA ALA A 108 -4.55 -15.60 -9.94
C ALA A 108 -4.64 -16.27 -8.55
N ASN A 109 -3.66 -17.08 -8.17
CA ASN A 109 -3.60 -17.76 -6.87
C ASN A 109 -2.44 -17.28 -5.99
N LEU A 110 -1.66 -16.32 -6.45
CA LEU A 110 -0.52 -15.77 -5.71
C LEU A 110 -0.98 -14.61 -4.83
N TYR A 111 -1.65 -14.93 -3.72
CA TYR A 111 -1.99 -13.98 -2.67
C TYR A 111 -1.04 -14.16 -1.49
N TRP A 112 -0.20 -13.17 -1.28
CA TRP A 112 0.78 -13.10 -0.20
C TRP A 112 0.18 -12.35 0.97
N ARG A 113 -0.29 -13.09 1.95
CA ARG A 113 -0.99 -12.58 3.12
C ARG A 113 -0.06 -11.74 4.00
N GLY A 114 -0.50 -10.57 4.37
CA GLY A 114 0.12 -9.68 5.33
C GLY A 114 -0.84 -9.34 6.47
N PRO A 115 -0.93 -8.08 6.91
CA PRO A 115 -1.85 -7.63 7.97
C PRO A 115 -3.32 -7.93 7.66
N VAL A 116 -4.06 -8.37 8.68
CA VAL A 116 -5.52 -8.47 8.65
C VAL A 116 -6.11 -7.34 9.48
N LEU A 117 -6.99 -6.56 8.86
CA LEU A 117 -7.56 -5.34 9.42
C LEU A 117 -9.00 -5.60 9.80
N ARG A 118 -9.30 -5.47 11.08
CA ARG A 118 -10.60 -5.86 11.67
C ARG A 118 -11.37 -4.68 12.23
N GLU A 119 -10.70 -3.64 12.71
CA GLU A 119 -11.32 -2.46 13.28
C GLU A 119 -11.56 -1.39 12.22
N PHE A 120 -12.75 -0.78 12.23
CA PHE A 120 -13.13 0.30 11.35
C PHE A 120 -13.58 1.52 12.15
N ASP A 121 -12.96 2.68 11.92
CA ASP A 121 -13.23 3.92 12.64
C ASP A 121 -13.98 4.98 11.84
N GLY A 122 -14.59 4.59 10.73
CA GLY A 122 -15.33 5.48 9.82
C GLY A 122 -14.59 5.79 8.53
N GLY A 123 -13.27 5.91 8.56
CA GLY A 123 -12.43 6.20 7.39
C GLY A 123 -11.24 5.26 7.23
N THR A 124 -10.82 4.61 8.32
CA THR A 124 -9.61 3.76 8.35
C THR A 124 -9.92 2.37 8.86
N TRP A 125 -9.37 1.37 8.19
CA TRP A 125 -9.32 0.00 8.67
C TRP A 125 -8.01 -0.22 9.42
N ARG A 126 -8.06 -0.83 10.62
CA ARG A 126 -6.88 -1.10 11.45
C ARG A 126 -6.75 -2.57 11.79
N GLY A 127 -5.49 -3.01 11.89
CA GLY A 127 -5.15 -4.31 12.43
C GLY A 127 -5.48 -4.36 13.91
N GLY A 128 -6.37 -5.27 14.30
CA GLY A 128 -6.56 -5.65 15.69
C GLY A 128 -5.74 -6.91 15.96
N MET A 129 -4.98 -6.94 17.06
CA MET A 129 -4.53 -8.22 17.59
C MET A 129 -5.77 -8.99 18.03
N GLY A 130 -6.04 -10.13 17.40
CA GLY A 130 -7.14 -11.00 17.78
C GLY A 130 -7.10 -11.35 19.28
N SER A 131 -8.17 -11.90 19.79
CA SER A 131 -8.35 -12.24 21.21
C SER A 131 -7.22 -13.03 21.87
N ASN A 132 -6.39 -13.70 21.07
CA ASN A 132 -5.31 -14.58 21.53
C ASN A 132 -3.93 -13.92 21.62
N GLY A 133 -3.79 -12.63 21.25
CA GLY A 133 -2.53 -11.91 21.34
C GLY A 133 -1.38 -12.61 20.58
N PHE A 134 -0.18 -12.66 21.17
CA PHE A 134 1.00 -13.33 20.62
C PHE A 134 1.09 -14.81 21.02
N SER A 135 -0.01 -15.56 21.01
CA SER A 135 0.03 -17.00 21.30
C SER A 135 0.49 -17.80 20.08
N ARG A 136 1.03 -18.99 20.30
CA ARG A 136 1.15 -20.00 19.25
C ARG A 136 -0.26 -20.51 18.96
N GLY A 137 -0.90 -20.00 17.90
CA GLY A 137 -2.17 -20.49 17.41
C GLY A 137 -2.05 -21.89 16.78
N GLU A 138 -3.17 -22.52 16.57
CA GLU A 138 -3.25 -23.78 15.85
C GLU A 138 -3.44 -23.53 14.36
N PHE A 139 -2.69 -24.25 13.54
CA PHE A 139 -2.89 -24.24 12.09
C PHE A 139 -4.16 -25.02 11.74
N ILE A 140 -4.74 -24.64 10.62
CA ILE A 140 -5.87 -25.35 10.06
C ILE A 140 -5.44 -26.76 9.70
N SER A 141 -6.23 -27.74 10.12
CA SER A 141 -6.03 -29.13 9.71
C SER A 141 -6.72 -29.35 8.37
N PHE A 142 -5.97 -29.78 7.39
CA PHE A 142 -6.46 -30.28 6.12
C PHE A 142 -6.35 -31.79 6.08
N SER A 143 -7.13 -32.46 5.21
CA SER A 143 -6.94 -33.88 5.02
C SER A 143 -5.52 -34.17 4.49
N PRO A 144 -4.88 -35.30 4.90
CA PRO A 144 -3.55 -35.64 4.40
C PRO A 144 -3.45 -35.66 2.87
N GLU A 145 -4.51 -36.09 2.20
CA GLU A 145 -4.59 -36.18 0.74
C GLU A 145 -4.65 -34.80 0.06
N GLU A 146 -5.35 -33.83 0.64
CA GLU A 146 -5.36 -32.43 0.16
C GLU A 146 -4.00 -31.79 0.41
N HIS A 147 -3.41 -32.07 1.57
CA HIS A 147 -2.09 -31.57 1.94
C HIS A 147 -1.01 -32.00 0.93
N GLU A 148 -0.93 -33.29 0.61
CA GLU A 148 0.08 -33.82 -0.29
C GLU A 148 -0.06 -33.34 -1.75
N ARG A 149 -1.31 -33.22 -2.23
CA ARG A 149 -1.55 -32.86 -3.63
C ARG A 149 -1.47 -31.38 -3.93
N GLU A 150 -1.84 -30.53 -2.99
CA GLU A 150 -2.02 -29.11 -3.25
C GLU A 150 -1.03 -28.20 -2.52
N ALA A 151 -0.25 -28.74 -1.58
CA ALA A 151 0.73 -27.97 -0.85
C ALA A 151 1.86 -27.44 -1.75
N ILE A 152 2.12 -26.16 -1.61
CA ILE A 152 3.20 -25.43 -2.27
C ILE A 152 4.32 -25.23 -1.25
N ASN A 153 5.52 -25.73 -1.58
CA ASN A 153 6.73 -25.47 -0.83
C ASN A 153 7.53 -24.37 -1.52
N TYR A 154 7.97 -23.41 -0.75
CA TYR A 154 8.69 -22.26 -1.28
C TYR A 154 9.62 -21.65 -0.23
N THR A 155 10.63 -20.92 -0.69
CA THR A 155 11.54 -20.13 0.14
C THR A 155 11.28 -18.65 -0.14
N VAL A 156 11.10 -17.86 0.91
CA VAL A 156 10.98 -16.41 0.82
C VAL A 156 12.27 -15.76 1.30
N THR A 157 12.76 -14.79 0.55
CA THR A 157 13.89 -13.94 0.92
C THR A 157 13.42 -12.49 0.95
N VAL A 158 13.50 -11.86 2.12
CA VAL A 158 13.22 -10.45 2.36
C VAL A 158 14.54 -9.74 2.63
N ASP A 159 14.92 -8.80 1.78
CA ASP A 159 16.22 -8.11 1.94
C ASP A 159 16.21 -7.16 3.15
N LYS A 160 15.08 -6.53 3.42
CA LYS A 160 14.87 -5.64 4.56
C LYS A 160 13.48 -5.86 5.15
N GLN A 161 13.42 -6.48 6.30
CA GLN A 161 12.16 -6.69 7.01
C GLN A 161 11.77 -5.40 7.76
N GLU A 162 10.68 -4.77 7.36
CA GLU A 162 10.16 -3.55 7.97
C GLU A 162 8.84 -3.78 8.73
N SER A 163 8.21 -4.92 8.51
CA SER A 163 6.97 -5.34 9.15
C SER A 163 7.21 -6.56 10.04
N ARG A 164 6.43 -6.70 11.10
CA ARG A 164 6.42 -7.94 11.90
C ARG A 164 5.78 -9.12 11.16
N TRP A 165 4.96 -8.87 10.15
CA TRP A 165 4.22 -9.88 9.42
C TRP A 165 5.10 -10.50 8.33
N LEU A 166 5.13 -11.83 8.30
CA LEU A 166 5.85 -12.56 7.26
C LEU A 166 4.92 -12.76 6.05
N PRO A 167 5.34 -12.38 4.84
CA PRO A 167 4.60 -12.71 3.63
C PRO A 167 4.41 -14.22 3.48
N MET A 168 3.18 -14.70 3.56
CA MET A 168 2.83 -16.12 3.40
C MET A 168 1.78 -16.28 2.32
N LEU A 169 1.87 -17.34 1.51
CA LEU A 169 0.75 -17.72 0.67
C LEU A 169 -0.48 -18.01 1.52
N GLU A 170 -1.64 -17.84 0.95
CA GLU A 170 -2.94 -17.68 1.56
C GLU A 170 -3.24 -18.52 2.80
N LEU A 171 -3.02 -19.82 2.73
CA LEU A 171 -3.32 -20.76 3.82
C LEU A 171 -2.03 -21.45 4.28
N PRO A 172 -1.30 -20.89 5.26
CA PRO A 172 -0.10 -21.52 5.78
C PRO A 172 -0.44 -22.84 6.50
N LEU A 173 0.36 -23.86 6.24
CA LEU A 173 0.16 -25.21 6.79
C LEU A 173 1.04 -25.48 8.01
N ALA A 174 2.13 -24.72 8.15
CA ALA A 174 3.07 -24.84 9.24
C ALA A 174 3.79 -23.52 9.51
N TYR A 175 4.42 -23.43 10.67
CA TYR A 175 5.35 -22.32 10.92
C TYR A 175 6.51 -22.36 9.94
N PRO A 176 6.89 -21.23 9.33
CA PRO A 176 8.06 -21.17 8.49
C PRO A 176 9.32 -21.51 9.28
N SER A 177 10.29 -22.13 8.61
CA SER A 177 11.57 -22.51 9.19
C SER A 177 12.71 -21.75 8.53
N GLY A 178 13.70 -21.33 9.33
CA GLY A 178 14.87 -20.64 8.82
C GLY A 178 15.67 -19.94 9.91
N PRO A 179 16.91 -19.54 9.62
CA PRO A 179 17.75 -18.87 10.59
C PRO A 179 17.12 -17.59 11.14
N GLY A 180 16.95 -17.52 12.46
CA GLY A 180 16.46 -16.34 13.15
C GLY A 180 14.93 -16.18 13.25
N VAL A 181 14.14 -17.02 12.56
CA VAL A 181 12.66 -16.94 12.59
C VAL A 181 12.03 -17.82 13.66
N GLU A 182 12.54 -19.03 13.88
CA GLU A 182 11.86 -20.12 14.62
C GLU A 182 11.53 -19.80 16.08
N ARG A 183 12.31 -18.94 16.74
CA ARG A 183 12.18 -18.66 18.18
C ARG A 183 11.14 -17.56 18.50
N THR A 184 10.75 -16.78 17.53
CA THR A 184 9.96 -15.56 17.73
C THR A 184 8.61 -15.57 17.02
N LEU A 185 8.27 -16.67 16.35
CA LEU A 185 7.05 -16.82 15.57
C LEU A 185 5.79 -16.86 16.43
N PHE A 186 4.74 -16.25 15.93
CA PHE A 186 3.38 -16.40 16.43
C PHE A 186 2.39 -16.51 15.26
N LEU A 187 1.25 -17.13 15.51
CA LEU A 187 0.13 -17.27 14.59
C LEU A 187 -1.09 -16.62 15.23
N THR A 188 -1.80 -15.78 14.48
CA THR A 188 -3.06 -15.21 14.94
C THR A 188 -4.25 -16.11 14.59
N ASP A 189 -5.42 -15.82 15.17
CA ASP A 189 -6.71 -16.46 14.82
C ASP A 189 -7.12 -16.17 13.36
N ALA A 190 -6.53 -15.16 12.75
CA ALA A 190 -6.71 -14.81 11.34
C ALA A 190 -5.68 -15.49 10.41
N GLN A 191 -4.98 -16.51 10.87
CA GLN A 191 -3.96 -17.24 10.11
C GLN A 191 -2.81 -16.35 9.59
N GLN A 192 -2.49 -15.28 10.30
CA GLN A 192 -1.34 -14.44 10.03
C GLN A 192 -0.13 -14.96 10.82
N ILE A 193 0.99 -15.11 10.15
CA ILE A 193 2.25 -15.45 10.79
C ILE A 193 3.10 -14.19 10.96
N GLY A 194 3.55 -13.96 12.18
CA GLY A 194 4.42 -12.84 12.50
C GLY A 194 5.58 -13.22 13.39
N VAL A 195 6.49 -12.28 13.53
CA VAL A 195 7.65 -12.37 14.43
C VAL A 195 7.52 -11.40 15.60
N ARG A 196 7.95 -11.80 16.79
CA ARG A 196 8.03 -10.90 17.95
C ARG A 196 9.24 -9.98 17.78
N GLY A 197 8.98 -8.71 17.55
CA GLY A 197 9.99 -7.74 17.15
C GLY A 197 10.23 -7.77 15.63
N VAL A 198 10.70 -6.63 15.10
CA VAL A 198 11.06 -6.55 13.68
C VAL A 198 12.53 -6.97 13.54
N PRO A 199 12.86 -8.02 12.77
CA PRO A 199 14.25 -8.40 12.55
C PRO A 199 15.04 -7.26 11.88
N ASN A 200 16.28 -7.05 12.33
CA ASN A 200 17.19 -6.16 11.64
C ASN A 200 17.94 -6.93 10.55
N GLY A 201 17.74 -6.57 9.29
CA GLY A 201 18.47 -7.15 8.16
C GLY A 201 17.65 -8.08 7.28
N ALA A 202 18.35 -8.82 6.42
CA ALA A 202 17.75 -9.79 5.53
C ALA A 202 17.21 -10.99 6.29
N LEU A 203 16.07 -11.49 5.82
CA LEU A 203 15.40 -12.64 6.39
C LEU A 203 15.12 -13.67 5.30
N GLN A 204 15.47 -14.95 5.55
CA GLN A 204 15.12 -16.03 4.65
C GLN A 204 14.43 -17.15 5.44
N TYR A 205 13.34 -17.67 4.88
CA TYR A 205 12.60 -18.77 5.50
C TYR A 205 11.95 -19.66 4.45
N ARG A 206 11.83 -20.94 4.78
CA ARG A 206 11.05 -21.92 4.03
C ARG A 206 9.64 -21.98 4.57
N ALA A 207 8.67 -22.11 3.68
CA ALA A 207 7.27 -22.15 4.03
C ALA A 207 6.50 -23.15 3.19
N GLN A 208 5.36 -23.57 3.74
CA GLN A 208 4.42 -24.46 3.09
C GLN A 208 3.01 -23.90 3.24
N ALA A 209 2.25 -23.84 2.14
CA ALA A 209 0.90 -23.31 2.14
C ALA A 209 0.03 -23.94 1.06
N LEU A 210 -1.30 -23.84 1.22
CA LEU A 210 -2.25 -23.98 0.13
C LEU A 210 -2.56 -22.60 -0.47
N VAL A 211 -2.78 -22.57 -1.78
CA VAL A 211 -3.09 -21.33 -2.52
C VAL A 211 -4.58 -21.17 -2.81
N ARG A 212 -5.37 -22.17 -2.45
CA ARG A 212 -6.83 -22.19 -2.57
C ARG A 212 -7.42 -22.90 -1.36
N GLY A 213 -8.63 -22.53 -1.02
CA GLY A 213 -9.41 -23.16 0.02
C GLY A 213 -10.06 -22.13 0.94
N THR A 214 -10.75 -22.67 1.90
CA THR A 214 -11.36 -21.92 3.00
C THR A 214 -10.86 -22.54 4.30
N TYR A 215 -10.86 -21.80 5.37
CA TYR A 215 -10.56 -22.39 6.65
C TYR A 215 -11.75 -22.32 7.61
N SER A 216 -12.08 -23.48 8.16
CA SER A 216 -13.13 -23.60 9.15
C SER A 216 -12.78 -22.84 10.42
N ALA A 217 -13.73 -22.09 10.92
CA ALA A 217 -13.62 -21.37 12.18
C ALA A 217 -14.99 -21.28 12.84
N PRO A 218 -15.07 -21.18 14.17
CA PRO A 218 -16.33 -20.86 14.83
C PRO A 218 -16.90 -19.55 14.28
N GLN A 219 -18.24 -19.49 14.21
CA GLN A 219 -18.90 -18.26 13.80
C GLN A 219 -18.50 -17.11 14.74
N PRO A 220 -18.05 -15.96 14.22
CA PRO A 220 -17.78 -14.80 15.04
C PRO A 220 -19.02 -14.37 15.82
N ALA A 221 -18.85 -14.16 17.12
CA ALA A 221 -19.93 -13.66 17.96
C ALA A 221 -20.42 -12.28 17.47
N GLN A 222 -21.67 -11.92 17.75
CA GLN A 222 -22.25 -10.62 17.39
C GLN A 222 -21.50 -9.43 18.03
N THR A 223 -20.77 -9.68 19.10
CA THR A 223 -19.89 -8.72 19.77
C THR A 223 -18.50 -8.65 19.13
N SER A 224 -18.19 -9.55 18.18
CA SER A 224 -16.91 -9.59 17.49
C SER A 224 -16.70 -8.31 16.67
N VAL A 225 -15.48 -7.82 16.65
CA VAL A 225 -15.07 -6.72 15.78
C VAL A 225 -15.33 -6.99 14.29
N ASP A 226 -15.37 -8.25 13.87
CA ASP A 226 -15.61 -8.66 12.49
C ASP A 226 -17.07 -8.46 12.01
N VAL A 227 -18.00 -8.10 12.90
CA VAL A 227 -19.38 -7.76 12.54
C VAL A 227 -19.70 -6.28 12.77
N GLN A 228 -18.81 -5.53 13.38
CA GLN A 228 -19.06 -4.15 13.74
C GLN A 228 -18.79 -3.20 12.56
N THR A 229 -19.69 -2.23 12.40
CA THR A 229 -19.65 -1.19 11.37
C THR A 229 -19.59 0.22 11.95
N GLY A 230 -19.40 0.33 13.27
CA GLY A 230 -19.44 1.61 14.00
C GLY A 230 -20.83 2.23 14.09
N PRO A 231 -20.92 3.50 14.48
CA PRO A 231 -22.15 4.26 14.67
C PRO A 231 -23.08 4.24 13.44
N ARG A 232 -24.38 4.40 13.68
CA ARG A 232 -25.40 4.32 12.60
C ARG A 232 -25.30 5.47 11.58
N GLU A 233 -24.78 6.59 12.00
CA GLU A 233 -24.55 7.78 11.15
C GLU A 233 -23.42 7.58 10.14
N TRP A 234 -22.60 6.53 10.29
CA TRP A 234 -21.54 6.24 9.33
C TRP A 234 -22.09 5.54 8.10
N ASN A 235 -21.83 6.12 6.94
CA ASN A 235 -22.18 5.58 5.63
C ASN A 235 -23.67 5.14 5.54
N PRO A 236 -24.65 6.03 5.79
CA PRO A 236 -26.06 5.68 5.87
C PRO A 236 -26.64 5.14 4.55
N ARG A 237 -26.18 5.64 3.39
CA ARG A 237 -26.61 5.14 2.07
C ARG A 237 -26.12 3.70 1.86
N THR A 238 -24.86 3.42 2.22
CA THR A 238 -24.29 2.06 2.16
C THR A 238 -25.04 1.10 3.08
N ARG A 239 -25.45 1.52 4.28
CA ARG A 239 -26.26 0.70 5.18
C ARG A 239 -27.62 0.39 4.59
N THR A 240 -28.27 1.35 3.96
CA THR A 240 -29.55 1.15 3.26
C THR A 240 -29.37 0.15 2.11
N PHE A 241 -28.32 0.32 1.32
CA PHE A 241 -27.98 -0.62 0.26
C PHE A 241 -27.70 -2.03 0.79
N ALA A 242 -26.95 -2.17 1.89
CA ALA A 242 -26.69 -3.46 2.51
C ALA A 242 -27.96 -4.13 3.05
N ALA A 243 -28.89 -3.38 3.60
CA ALA A 243 -30.18 -3.89 4.06
C ALA A 243 -31.07 -4.37 2.89
N ASP A 244 -31.12 -3.61 1.78
CA ASP A 244 -31.82 -4.03 0.55
C ASP A 244 -31.19 -5.32 0.00
N LEU A 245 -29.87 -5.36 -0.08
CA LEU A 245 -29.15 -6.54 -0.53
C LEU A 245 -29.43 -7.76 0.34
N ALA A 246 -29.50 -7.60 1.66
CA ALA A 246 -29.84 -8.67 2.60
C ALA A 246 -31.28 -9.18 2.44
N SER A 247 -32.22 -8.29 2.17
CA SER A 247 -33.63 -8.64 1.97
C SER A 247 -33.87 -9.41 0.66
N ARG A 248 -33.18 -8.99 -0.41
CA ARG A 248 -33.30 -9.59 -1.75
C ARG A 248 -32.53 -10.90 -1.88
N PHE A 249 -31.44 -11.05 -1.14
CA PHE A 249 -30.55 -12.20 -1.16
C PHE A 249 -30.33 -12.72 0.28
N PRO A 250 -31.27 -13.48 0.84
CA PRO A 250 -31.16 -13.98 2.22
C PRO A 250 -29.93 -14.87 2.46
N GLU A 251 -29.53 -15.64 1.44
CA GLU A 251 -28.40 -16.55 1.47
C GLU A 251 -27.07 -15.77 1.42
N PRO A 252 -26.13 -15.95 2.36
CA PRO A 252 -24.87 -15.19 2.41
C PRO A 252 -24.05 -15.24 1.12
N ARG A 253 -23.88 -16.43 0.51
CA ARG A 253 -23.14 -16.56 -0.76
C ARG A 253 -23.82 -15.83 -1.91
N SER A 254 -25.14 -15.93 -2.00
CA SER A 254 -25.91 -15.23 -3.03
C SER A 254 -25.78 -13.72 -2.89
N ARG A 255 -25.69 -13.23 -1.66
CA ARG A 255 -25.48 -11.82 -1.34
C ARG A 255 -24.12 -11.33 -1.80
N VAL A 256 -23.05 -12.10 -1.53
CA VAL A 256 -21.71 -11.80 -2.03
C VAL A 256 -21.68 -11.76 -3.56
N VAL A 257 -22.27 -12.76 -4.23
CA VAL A 257 -22.33 -12.80 -5.70
C VAL A 257 -23.08 -11.59 -6.26
N ALA A 258 -24.21 -11.21 -5.64
CA ALA A 258 -24.97 -10.03 -6.06
C ALA A 258 -24.19 -8.73 -5.90
N LEU A 259 -23.46 -8.59 -4.78
CA LEU A 259 -22.58 -7.44 -4.55
C LEU A 259 -21.47 -7.34 -5.62
N LEU A 260 -20.78 -8.44 -5.89
CA LEU A 260 -19.72 -8.46 -6.92
C LEU A 260 -20.27 -8.19 -8.32
N LYS A 261 -21.49 -8.66 -8.63
CA LYS A 261 -22.18 -8.32 -9.88
C LYS A 261 -22.49 -6.84 -9.99
N THR A 262 -22.83 -6.16 -8.90
CA THR A 262 -23.03 -4.70 -8.90
C THR A 262 -21.77 -3.98 -9.32
N PHE A 263 -20.60 -4.35 -8.79
CA PHE A 263 -19.33 -3.77 -9.19
C PHE A 263 -18.97 -4.03 -10.66
N ASN A 264 -19.34 -5.18 -11.20
CA ASN A 264 -19.06 -5.54 -12.59
C ASN A 264 -20.05 -4.88 -13.57
N ALA A 265 -21.34 -4.81 -13.21
CA ALA A 265 -22.41 -4.35 -14.09
C ALA A 265 -22.56 -2.83 -14.12
N GLU A 266 -22.29 -2.14 -13.01
CA GLU A 266 -22.34 -0.70 -12.92
C GLU A 266 -21.02 -0.07 -13.37
N GLN A 267 -21.02 1.25 -13.61
CA GLN A 267 -19.84 1.98 -14.06
C GLN A 267 -18.87 2.23 -12.90
N PHE A 268 -18.24 1.18 -12.40
CA PHE A 268 -17.11 1.26 -11.49
C PHE A 268 -15.79 1.17 -12.25
N TYR A 269 -14.83 2.02 -11.87
CA TYR A 269 -13.56 2.13 -12.58
C TYR A 269 -12.38 1.92 -11.63
N TYR A 270 -11.44 1.08 -12.06
CA TYR A 270 -10.16 0.91 -11.37
C TYR A 270 -9.19 2.02 -11.80
N THR A 271 -8.67 2.79 -10.84
CA THR A 271 -7.76 3.92 -11.08
C THR A 271 -6.90 4.18 -9.84
N LEU A 272 -5.64 4.56 -10.04
CA LEU A 272 -4.75 5.01 -8.97
C LEU A 272 -4.92 6.49 -8.60
N LYS A 273 -5.81 7.20 -9.31
CA LYS A 273 -6.12 8.61 -9.08
C LYS A 273 -7.62 8.80 -8.81
N PRO A 274 -8.15 8.16 -7.76
CA PRO A 274 -9.54 8.37 -7.38
C PRO A 274 -9.75 9.80 -6.85
N PRO A 275 -10.99 10.29 -6.82
CA PRO A 275 -11.36 11.46 -6.03
C PRO A 275 -11.00 11.24 -4.55
N LEU A 276 -10.81 12.33 -3.82
CA LEU A 276 -10.61 12.27 -2.38
C LEU A 276 -11.99 12.10 -1.70
N TYR A 277 -12.25 10.90 -1.23
CA TYR A 277 -13.49 10.58 -0.49
C TYR A 277 -13.34 10.86 1.00
N GLY A 278 -14.43 11.31 1.65
CA GLY A 278 -14.43 11.65 3.07
C GLY A 278 -13.71 12.96 3.40
N ALA A 279 -13.50 13.85 2.42
CA ALA A 279 -12.76 15.10 2.64
C ALA A 279 -13.45 16.02 3.66
N GLU A 280 -14.79 16.06 3.69
CA GLU A 280 -15.54 16.85 4.66
C GLU A 280 -15.81 16.09 5.96
N LYS A 281 -16.11 14.80 5.84
CA LYS A 281 -16.38 13.91 6.98
C LYS A 281 -15.96 12.48 6.63
N ASP A 282 -14.96 11.96 7.29
CA ASP A 282 -14.50 10.57 7.10
C ASP A 282 -15.64 9.53 7.17
N ILE A 283 -16.69 9.84 7.91
CA ILE A 283 -17.88 8.99 8.14
C ILE A 283 -18.75 8.72 6.89
N ALA A 284 -18.53 9.40 5.78
CA ALA A 284 -19.29 9.25 4.52
C ALA A 284 -18.43 8.74 3.36
N ALA A 285 -17.17 8.43 3.58
CA ALA A 285 -16.23 8.09 2.52
C ALA A 285 -16.67 6.89 1.65
N ILE A 286 -17.30 5.87 2.24
CA ILE A 286 -17.81 4.72 1.50
C ILE A 286 -19.06 5.09 0.68
N ASP A 287 -19.94 5.93 1.22
CA ASP A 287 -21.12 6.44 0.49
C ASP A 287 -20.69 7.22 -0.75
N GLU A 288 -19.75 8.16 -0.59
CA GLU A 288 -19.20 8.96 -1.70
C GLU A 288 -18.54 8.08 -2.77
N PHE A 289 -17.75 7.07 -2.35
CA PHE A 289 -17.15 6.13 -3.27
C PHE A 289 -18.19 5.34 -4.07
N LEU A 290 -19.17 4.73 -3.39
CA LEU A 290 -20.12 3.82 -4.03
C LEU A 290 -21.14 4.51 -4.92
N PHE A 291 -21.63 5.70 -4.52
CA PHE A 291 -22.78 6.31 -5.15
C PHE A 291 -22.46 7.55 -5.96
N ASP A 292 -21.34 8.22 -5.65
CA ASP A 292 -21.01 9.49 -6.29
C ASP A 292 -19.80 9.39 -7.22
N GLY A 293 -18.69 8.79 -6.75
CA GLY A 293 -17.45 8.75 -7.51
C GLY A 293 -17.23 7.49 -8.35
N ARG A 294 -17.50 6.31 -7.80
CA ARG A 294 -17.35 4.99 -8.42
C ARG A 294 -15.96 4.69 -9.02
N ARG A 295 -14.96 5.43 -8.58
CA ARG A 295 -13.57 5.35 -9.06
C ARG A 295 -12.66 5.07 -7.88
N GLY A 296 -11.88 4.00 -7.95
CA GLY A 296 -11.03 3.60 -6.84
C GLY A 296 -10.03 2.52 -7.23
N PHE A 297 -9.26 2.09 -6.27
CA PHE A 297 -8.36 0.94 -6.38
C PHE A 297 -8.63 -0.04 -5.23
N CYS A 298 -7.82 -1.07 -5.07
CA CYS A 298 -8.10 -2.21 -4.19
C CYS A 298 -8.57 -1.83 -2.77
N GLU A 299 -8.02 -0.79 -2.15
CA GLU A 299 -8.43 -0.32 -0.81
C GLU A 299 -9.90 0.11 -0.74
N HIS A 300 -10.35 0.85 -1.76
CA HIS A 300 -11.73 1.33 -1.82
C HIS A 300 -12.71 0.17 -1.96
N TYR A 301 -12.42 -0.73 -2.89
CA TYR A 301 -13.26 -1.91 -3.15
C TYR A 301 -13.27 -2.88 -1.98
N ALA A 302 -12.11 -3.18 -1.40
CA ALA A 302 -12.01 -4.08 -0.25
C ALA A 302 -12.67 -3.48 0.99
N GLY A 303 -12.40 -2.21 1.30
CA GLY A 303 -12.99 -1.51 2.44
C GLY A 303 -14.51 -1.41 2.36
N ALA A 304 -15.05 -1.00 1.19
CA ALA A 304 -16.49 -0.91 0.97
C ALA A 304 -17.15 -2.29 1.02
N THR A 305 -16.55 -3.32 0.41
CA THR A 305 -17.07 -4.69 0.44
C THR A 305 -17.15 -5.22 1.87
N ALA A 306 -16.08 -5.09 2.67
CA ALA A 306 -16.09 -5.54 4.05
C ALA A 306 -17.16 -4.82 4.89
N PHE A 307 -17.33 -3.51 4.70
CA PHE A 307 -18.37 -2.74 5.37
C PHE A 307 -19.78 -3.18 4.96
N ILE A 308 -20.06 -3.35 3.67
CA ILE A 308 -21.36 -3.81 3.15
C ILE A 308 -21.71 -5.19 3.70
N LEU A 309 -20.74 -6.12 3.68
CA LEU A 309 -20.96 -7.47 4.19
C LEU A 309 -21.29 -7.43 5.69
N ARG A 310 -20.56 -6.69 6.50
CA ARG A 310 -20.87 -6.51 7.93
C ARG A 310 -22.24 -5.86 8.14
N ALA A 311 -22.55 -4.80 7.43
CA ALA A 311 -23.82 -4.10 7.52
C ALA A 311 -25.00 -4.99 7.08
N SER A 312 -24.75 -6.00 6.23
CA SER A 312 -25.71 -7.00 5.81
C SER A 312 -25.73 -8.27 6.68
N GLY A 313 -24.99 -8.29 7.80
CA GLY A 313 -24.97 -9.37 8.77
C GLY A 313 -23.98 -10.50 8.48
N ILE A 314 -23.05 -10.33 7.55
CA ILE A 314 -21.99 -11.29 7.24
C ILE A 314 -20.68 -10.82 7.91
N PRO A 315 -20.07 -11.60 8.82
CA PRO A 315 -18.77 -11.27 9.37
C PRO A 315 -17.73 -11.15 8.25
N ALA A 316 -16.96 -10.04 8.25
CA ALA A 316 -15.98 -9.78 7.22
C ALA A 316 -14.80 -8.98 7.77
N ARG A 317 -13.63 -9.10 7.13
CA ARG A 317 -12.41 -8.38 7.46
C ARG A 317 -11.59 -8.08 6.22
N VAL A 318 -10.80 -7.03 6.26
CA VAL A 318 -9.90 -6.69 5.18
C VAL A 318 -8.56 -7.37 5.40
N VAL A 319 -7.99 -7.93 4.35
CA VAL A 319 -6.63 -8.46 4.34
C VAL A 319 -5.81 -7.59 3.41
N THR A 320 -4.66 -7.14 3.88
CA THR A 320 -3.66 -6.47 3.06
C THR A 320 -2.47 -7.40 2.83
N GLY A 321 -1.83 -7.26 1.69
CA GLY A 321 -0.76 -8.13 1.29
C GLY A 321 -0.22 -7.76 -0.08
N TYR A 322 0.23 -8.76 -0.83
CA TYR A 322 0.62 -8.61 -2.22
C TYR A 322 -0.12 -9.63 -3.07
N GLN A 323 -0.31 -9.31 -4.35
CA GLN A 323 -0.97 -10.21 -5.28
C GLN A 323 -0.16 -10.29 -6.59
N GLY A 324 0.20 -11.52 -6.97
CA GLY A 324 1.03 -11.78 -8.16
C GLY A 324 2.52 -11.83 -7.84
N GLY A 325 3.31 -11.35 -8.78
CA GLY A 325 4.76 -11.32 -8.81
C GLY A 325 5.28 -11.62 -10.23
N GLU A 326 6.48 -11.20 -10.52
CA GLU A 326 7.15 -11.34 -11.81
C GLU A 326 8.21 -12.45 -11.76
N PHE A 327 8.18 -13.38 -12.70
CA PHE A 327 9.16 -14.46 -12.78
C PHE A 327 10.47 -13.96 -13.40
N HIS A 328 11.55 -14.10 -12.65
CA HIS A 328 12.88 -13.74 -13.13
C HIS A 328 13.51 -14.91 -13.91
N PRO A 329 14.25 -14.66 -15.02
CA PRO A 329 14.88 -15.73 -15.81
C PRO A 329 15.81 -16.65 -15.02
N SER A 330 16.36 -16.18 -13.89
CA SER A 330 17.20 -16.98 -12.98
C SER A 330 16.43 -17.99 -12.12
N GLY A 331 15.11 -18.16 -12.31
CA GLY A 331 14.32 -19.21 -11.67
C GLY A 331 13.62 -18.83 -10.36
N TYR A 332 13.65 -17.57 -9.95
CA TYR A 332 12.90 -17.06 -8.79
C TYR A 332 11.85 -16.04 -9.19
N MET A 333 10.91 -15.78 -8.32
CA MET A 333 9.89 -14.76 -8.47
C MET A 333 10.25 -13.51 -7.66
N ILE A 334 10.04 -12.34 -8.25
CA ILE A 334 10.15 -11.04 -7.58
C ILE A 334 8.74 -10.54 -7.30
N VAL A 335 8.45 -10.27 -6.04
CA VAL A 335 7.26 -9.52 -5.61
C VAL A 335 7.69 -8.11 -5.27
N ARG A 336 7.06 -7.12 -5.91
CA ARG A 336 7.42 -5.70 -5.76
C ARG A 336 6.46 -4.98 -4.83
N GLN A 337 6.85 -3.82 -4.35
CA GLN A 337 5.92 -2.95 -3.61
C GLN A 337 4.68 -2.58 -4.45
N SER A 338 4.84 -2.44 -5.77
CA SER A 338 3.74 -2.22 -6.71
C SER A 338 2.71 -3.36 -6.78
N ASP A 339 3.04 -4.55 -6.30
CA ASP A 339 2.12 -5.69 -6.21
C ASP A 339 1.26 -5.65 -4.94
N ALA A 340 1.43 -4.61 -4.10
CA ALA A 340 0.59 -4.39 -2.92
C ALA A 340 -0.89 -4.43 -3.28
N HIS A 341 -1.67 -5.11 -2.45
CA HIS A 341 -3.06 -5.41 -2.71
C HIS A 341 -3.88 -5.52 -1.43
N ALA A 342 -5.19 -5.30 -1.56
CA ALA A 342 -6.15 -5.49 -0.49
C ALA A 342 -7.35 -6.31 -0.99
N TRP A 343 -7.79 -7.26 -0.16
CA TRP A 343 -8.96 -8.09 -0.42
C TRP A 343 -9.78 -8.31 0.85
N VAL A 344 -10.85 -9.06 0.76
CA VAL A 344 -11.75 -9.34 1.87
C VAL A 344 -11.74 -10.82 2.21
N GLU A 345 -11.88 -11.14 3.47
CA GLU A 345 -12.35 -12.44 3.93
C GLU A 345 -13.73 -12.28 4.57
N ALA A 346 -14.66 -13.12 4.16
CA ALA A 346 -15.98 -13.22 4.75
C ALA A 346 -16.22 -14.61 5.34
N TRP A 347 -16.92 -14.65 6.46
CA TRP A 347 -17.31 -15.92 7.07
C TRP A 347 -18.58 -16.44 6.40
N LEU A 348 -18.44 -17.50 5.61
CA LEU A 348 -19.49 -18.12 4.81
C LEU A 348 -19.50 -19.62 5.06
N ASP A 349 -20.66 -20.18 5.33
CA ASP A 349 -20.89 -21.63 5.47
C ASP A 349 -19.93 -22.33 6.47
N GLY A 350 -19.63 -21.67 7.57
CA GLY A 350 -18.74 -22.22 8.59
C GLY A 350 -17.25 -21.98 8.37
N ALA A 351 -16.88 -21.19 7.37
CA ALA A 351 -15.49 -20.95 7.03
C ALA A 351 -15.20 -19.52 6.56
N TRP A 352 -13.98 -19.06 6.82
CA TRP A 352 -13.47 -17.84 6.20
C TRP A 352 -13.13 -18.09 4.74
N THR A 353 -13.70 -17.27 3.87
CA THR A 353 -13.58 -17.39 2.41
C THR A 353 -13.03 -16.08 1.84
N ARG A 354 -12.00 -16.16 1.00
CA ARG A 354 -11.47 -15.00 0.27
C ARG A 354 -12.47 -14.49 -0.75
N ILE A 355 -12.64 -13.18 -0.77
CA ILE A 355 -13.43 -12.42 -1.75
C ILE A 355 -12.57 -11.27 -2.22
N ASP A 356 -12.24 -11.26 -3.51
CA ASP A 356 -11.52 -10.13 -4.10
C ASP A 356 -12.44 -9.32 -5.01
N PRO A 357 -12.96 -8.17 -4.54
CA PRO A 357 -13.83 -7.32 -5.34
C PRO A 357 -13.10 -6.67 -6.52
N THR A 358 -11.77 -6.56 -6.47
CA THR A 358 -10.97 -6.05 -7.58
C THR A 358 -11.07 -6.99 -8.78
N ALA A 359 -11.17 -8.29 -8.58
CA ALA A 359 -11.35 -9.26 -9.66
C ALA A 359 -12.65 -9.02 -10.46
N ALA A 360 -13.69 -8.45 -9.83
CA ALA A 360 -14.94 -8.12 -10.51
C ALA A 360 -14.84 -6.84 -11.37
N VAL A 361 -14.02 -5.87 -10.95
CA VAL A 361 -13.87 -4.56 -11.62
C VAL A 361 -12.74 -4.56 -12.63
N ALA A 362 -11.62 -5.17 -12.29
CA ALA A 362 -10.39 -5.18 -13.07
C ALA A 362 -9.75 -6.58 -13.05
N PRO A 363 -10.32 -7.59 -13.74
CA PRO A 363 -9.79 -8.96 -13.76
C PRO A 363 -8.32 -9.01 -14.20
N SER A 364 -7.94 -8.14 -15.13
CA SER A 364 -6.55 -8.03 -15.61
C SER A 364 -5.55 -7.69 -14.50
N ARG A 365 -5.99 -7.02 -13.41
CA ARG A 365 -5.14 -6.75 -12.23
C ARG A 365 -4.68 -8.05 -11.58
N ILE A 366 -5.57 -9.01 -11.49
CA ILE A 366 -5.34 -10.30 -10.83
C ILE A 366 -4.62 -11.28 -11.74
N GLU A 367 -4.95 -11.27 -13.03
CA GLU A 367 -4.39 -12.21 -14.01
C GLU A 367 -3.01 -11.79 -14.52
N ARG A 368 -2.79 -10.49 -14.73
CA ARG A 368 -1.63 -9.94 -15.44
C ARG A 368 -0.87 -8.87 -14.67
N GLY A 369 -1.36 -8.45 -13.51
CA GLY A 369 -0.75 -7.43 -12.67
C GLY A 369 -1.30 -6.01 -12.88
N LEU A 370 -0.78 -5.07 -12.10
CA LEU A 370 -1.28 -3.70 -12.01
C LEU A 370 -1.28 -2.96 -13.33
N GLU A 371 -0.20 -3.04 -14.08
CA GLU A 371 0.00 -2.28 -15.31
C GLU A 371 -1.12 -2.52 -16.35
N PHE A 372 -1.64 -3.74 -16.42
CA PHE A 372 -2.69 -4.11 -17.36
C PHE A 372 -4.12 -3.70 -16.94
N SER A 373 -4.29 -3.22 -15.72
CA SER A 373 -5.60 -2.84 -15.17
C SER A 373 -5.87 -1.34 -15.20
N LEU A 374 -4.86 -0.55 -15.53
CA LEU A 374 -4.93 0.91 -15.50
C LEU A 374 -5.32 1.50 -16.85
N PRO A 375 -6.01 2.66 -16.86
CA PRO A 375 -6.20 3.45 -18.06
C PRO A 375 -4.86 3.82 -18.72
N ASP A 376 -4.83 3.95 -20.04
CA ASP A 376 -3.59 4.19 -20.80
C ASP A 376 -2.81 5.42 -20.30
N ALA A 377 -3.49 6.50 -19.93
CA ALA A 377 -2.85 7.70 -19.39
C ALA A 377 -2.15 7.44 -18.04
N GLU A 378 -2.68 6.58 -17.20
CA GLU A 378 -2.06 6.21 -15.91
C GLU A 378 -0.93 5.20 -16.09
N ARG A 379 -1.05 4.30 -17.06
CA ARG A 379 -0.02 3.35 -17.45
C ARG A 379 1.26 4.04 -17.92
N LEU A 380 1.12 5.07 -18.77
CA LEU A 380 2.24 5.89 -19.22
C LEU A 380 2.92 6.61 -18.04
N PHE A 381 2.17 7.06 -17.06
CA PHE A 381 2.70 7.75 -15.90
C PHE A 381 3.56 6.83 -14.99
N ILE A 382 3.19 5.57 -14.83
CA ILE A 382 3.98 4.59 -14.09
C ILE A 382 5.28 4.28 -14.82
N ASN A 383 5.22 4.14 -16.14
CA ASN A 383 6.40 3.83 -16.97
C ASN A 383 7.40 5.00 -17.03
N THR A 384 6.92 6.24 -17.09
CA THR A 384 7.79 7.42 -17.13
C THR A 384 8.43 7.75 -15.78
N ARG A 385 7.78 7.50 -14.65
CA ARG A 385 8.40 7.68 -13.32
C ARG A 385 9.56 6.73 -13.04
N GLY A 386 9.60 5.58 -13.70
CA GLY A 386 10.74 4.65 -13.63
C GLY A 386 12.01 5.16 -14.36
N TRP A 387 11.91 6.22 -15.17
CA TRP A 387 13.01 6.74 -15.97
C TRP A 387 13.66 8.00 -15.38
N SER A 388 13.10 8.62 -14.37
CA SER A 388 13.61 9.84 -13.74
C SER A 388 14.58 9.62 -12.57
N GLY A 389 15.03 8.40 -12.32
CA GLY A 389 16.04 8.09 -11.33
C GLY A 389 17.38 7.70 -11.98
N LEU A 390 18.45 8.33 -11.57
CA LEU A 390 19.89 8.13 -11.84
C LEU A 390 20.39 6.66 -11.96
N GLN A 391 19.52 5.65 -11.93
CA GLN A 391 19.85 4.24 -12.10
C GLN A 391 20.18 3.87 -13.56
N GLY A 392 19.67 4.61 -14.55
CA GLY A 392 20.04 4.38 -15.97
C GLY A 392 21.50 4.73 -16.27
N ILE A 393 22.16 5.53 -15.44
CA ILE A 393 23.56 5.90 -15.59
C ILE A 393 24.49 4.88 -14.90
N LYS A 394 24.04 4.21 -13.86
CA LYS A 394 24.85 3.19 -13.17
C LYS A 394 25.11 1.93 -14.01
N ASN A 395 24.14 1.52 -14.81
CA ASN A 395 24.28 0.32 -15.66
C ASN A 395 25.16 0.54 -16.89
N LEU A 396 25.51 1.81 -17.22
CA LEU A 396 26.46 2.16 -18.28
C LEU A 396 27.92 2.16 -17.83
N TRP A 397 28.20 1.95 -16.54
CA TRP A 397 29.56 1.92 -15.98
C TRP A 397 29.97 0.55 -15.45
N GLU A 398 29.10 -0.44 -15.53
CA GLU A 398 29.35 -1.82 -15.08
C GLU A 398 29.45 -2.84 -16.24
N GLU A 399 29.43 -2.39 -17.52
CA GLU A 399 29.90 -3.12 -18.70
C GLU A 399 31.32 -2.63 -19.09
#